data_eaeefa6e7b8ddb9b58fe79ff99cca502
#
_entry.id   eaeefa6e7b8ddb9b58fe79ff99cca502
#
_cell.length_a   1.000
_cell.length_b   1.000
_cell.length_c   1.000
_cell.angle_alpha   90.00
_cell.angle_beta   90.00
_cell.angle_gamma   90.00
#
_symmetry.space_group_name_H-M   'P 1'
#
loop_
_entity.id
_entity.type
_entity.pdbx_description
1 polymer ?
#
loop_
_entity_poly.entity_id
_entity_poly.type
_entity_poly.pdbx_seq_one_letter_code
_entity_poly.pdbx_strand_id
1 'polypeptide(L)'
;MEAVTDDLDLKGSGFMRVKHTIGFKIMAFLLGMVLVAAFINGAVSITNLKLMKNISVKNSRSLGETAAQRSEKALEHMAKEQLLTVSKEKAAYIDEKFLEVRSYVHGIAQTAKRIYENPDQYPDRLTPPPAEESTELAAQLLYSQRLEDAGIKQREEILKLGNLQDMLVQYNANNDMVSSTYISTLSGWVIQADYIAYSKFEEKGGAPSYL
;
A
#
# COMPACT_ATOMS: atom_id res chain seq x y z
N MET A 1 17.87 -5.86 -111.80
CA MET A 1 16.82 -6.53 -111.00
C MET A 1 16.17 -5.48 -110.15
N GLU A 2 14.94 -5.17 -110.50
CA GLU A 2 14.13 -4.05 -110.11
C GLU A 2 13.73 -4.14 -108.61
N ALA A 3 13.86 -3.00 -107.95
CA ALA A 3 13.27 -2.81 -106.65
C ALA A 3 11.97 -1.98 -106.83
N VAL A 4 10.89 -2.60 -106.49
CA VAL A 4 9.55 -1.97 -106.48
C VAL A 4 9.46 -1.20 -105.18
N THR A 5 9.38 0.06 -105.29
CA THR A 5 9.01 0.99 -104.23
C THR A 5 7.49 1.06 -104.14
N ASP A 6 6.94 0.55 -103.06
CA ASP A 6 5.51 0.63 -102.79
C ASP A 6 5.22 1.88 -101.93
N ASP A 7 4.57 2.80 -102.61
CA ASP A 7 4.20 4.18 -102.10
C ASP A 7 2.89 4.04 -101.30
N LEU A 8 2.97 4.00 -99.94
CA LEU A 8 1.81 3.98 -99.08
C LEU A 8 1.39 5.42 -98.72
N ASP A 9 0.52 5.85 -99.56
CA ASP A 9 -0.24 7.12 -99.48
C ASP A 9 -1.14 7.11 -98.26
N LEU A 10 -0.64 7.69 -97.14
CA LEU A 10 -1.43 7.93 -95.89
C LEU A 10 -2.31 9.19 -96.10
N LYS A 11 -3.39 9.00 -96.86
CA LYS A 11 -4.41 9.96 -97.01
C LYS A 11 -5.36 9.96 -95.81
N GLY A 12 -5.34 11.06 -95.10
CA GLY A 12 -6.62 11.56 -94.49
C GLY A 12 -6.97 11.30 -93.08
N SER A 13 -6.31 11.94 -92.14
CA SER A 13 -7.05 12.25 -90.89
C SER A 13 -8.06 13.38 -91.21
N GLY A 14 -9.22 12.95 -91.59
CA GLY A 14 -10.37 13.88 -91.74
C GLY A 14 -10.80 14.40 -90.39
N PHE A 15 -10.23 15.53 -89.97
CA PHE A 15 -10.82 16.31 -88.87
C PHE A 15 -12.26 16.67 -89.33
N MET A 16 -13.25 15.94 -88.83
CA MET A 16 -14.66 16.26 -88.94
C MET A 16 -14.87 17.69 -88.44
N ARG A 17 -14.95 18.66 -89.35
CA ARG A 17 -15.47 19.96 -88.98
C ARG A 17 -16.94 19.80 -88.64
N VAL A 18 -17.14 19.57 -87.33
CA VAL A 18 -18.48 19.62 -86.74
C VAL A 18 -19.04 21.00 -86.97
N LYS A 19 -19.98 21.11 -87.91
CA LYS A 19 -20.77 22.37 -88.12
C LYS A 19 -21.48 22.65 -86.82
N HIS A 20 -20.98 23.66 -86.12
CA HIS A 20 -21.56 24.07 -84.83
C HIS A 20 -22.94 24.66 -85.05
N THR A 21 -23.95 23.82 -85.12
CA THR A 21 -25.35 24.21 -85.09
C THR A 21 -25.63 24.88 -83.75
N ILE A 22 -26.57 25.85 -83.77
CA ILE A 22 -26.98 26.59 -82.56
C ILE A 22 -27.24 25.59 -81.35
N GLY A 23 -27.90 24.47 -81.68
CA GLY A 23 -28.13 23.38 -80.68
C GLY A 23 -26.91 22.85 -80.05
N PHE A 24 -25.80 22.63 -80.77
CA PHE A 24 -24.55 22.17 -80.22
C PHE A 24 -23.89 23.18 -79.28
N LYS A 25 -23.97 24.49 -79.61
CA LYS A 25 -23.46 25.57 -78.76
C LYS A 25 -24.23 25.66 -77.46
N ILE A 26 -25.54 25.52 -77.47
CA ILE A 26 -26.44 25.54 -76.30
C ILE A 26 -26.12 24.31 -75.43
N MET A 27 -25.99 23.11 -76.05
CA MET A 27 -25.69 21.89 -75.36
C MET A 27 -24.31 21.95 -74.70
N ALA A 28 -23.27 22.43 -75.37
CA ALA A 28 -21.94 22.62 -74.83
C ALA A 28 -21.89 23.60 -73.66
N PHE A 29 -22.69 24.71 -73.77
CA PHE A 29 -22.80 25.66 -72.67
C PHE A 29 -23.54 25.10 -71.46
N LEU A 30 -24.59 24.33 -71.62
CA LEU A 30 -25.29 23.64 -70.53
C LEU A 30 -24.39 22.60 -69.84
N LEU A 31 -23.69 21.82 -70.65
CA LEU A 31 -22.75 20.86 -70.14
C LEU A 31 -21.62 21.52 -69.32
N GLY A 32 -21.11 22.64 -69.87
CA GLY A 32 -20.10 23.46 -69.12
C GLY A 32 -20.62 23.99 -67.78
N MET A 33 -21.85 24.47 -67.73
CA MET A 33 -22.46 24.92 -66.47
C MET A 33 -22.63 23.80 -65.46
N VAL A 34 -23.04 22.59 -65.88
CA VAL A 34 -23.18 21.43 -65.02
C VAL A 34 -21.80 21.00 -64.48
N LEU A 35 -20.79 21.00 -65.32
CA LEU A 35 -19.42 20.69 -64.85
C LEU A 35 -18.88 21.71 -63.85
N VAL A 36 -19.10 23.01 -64.09
CA VAL A 36 -18.70 24.04 -63.14
C VAL A 36 -19.46 23.93 -61.83
N ALA A 37 -20.78 23.68 -61.85
CA ALA A 37 -21.56 23.44 -60.67
C ALA A 37 -21.10 22.20 -59.89
N ALA A 38 -20.79 21.09 -60.57
CA ALA A 38 -20.24 19.86 -59.95
C ALA A 38 -18.89 20.14 -59.32
N PHE A 39 -18.03 20.91 -59.97
CA PHE A 39 -16.72 21.27 -59.45
C PHE A 39 -16.81 22.14 -58.19
N ILE A 40 -17.68 23.14 -58.18
CA ILE A 40 -17.93 23.99 -57.02
C ILE A 40 -18.47 23.17 -55.86
N ASN A 41 -19.47 22.31 -56.09
CA ASN A 41 -20.03 21.44 -55.05
C ASN A 41 -19.00 20.46 -54.52
N GLY A 42 -18.15 19.91 -55.38
CA GLY A 42 -17.03 19.03 -54.96
C GLY A 42 -16.03 19.77 -54.07
N ALA A 43 -15.62 20.98 -54.48
CA ALA A 43 -14.69 21.78 -53.68
C ALA A 43 -15.25 22.18 -52.30
N VAL A 44 -16.53 22.57 -52.24
CA VAL A 44 -17.25 22.89 -50.99
C VAL A 44 -17.34 21.65 -50.10
N SER A 45 -17.67 20.49 -50.67
CA SER A 45 -17.76 19.23 -49.93
C SER A 45 -16.43 18.82 -49.33
N ILE A 46 -15.32 18.92 -50.07
CA ILE A 46 -13.96 18.61 -49.58
C ILE A 46 -13.58 19.58 -48.44
N THR A 47 -13.89 20.84 -48.58
CA THR A 47 -13.59 21.85 -47.55
C THR A 47 -14.38 21.58 -46.29
N ASN A 48 -15.66 21.25 -46.38
CA ASN A 48 -16.52 20.90 -45.26
C ASN A 48 -16.05 19.64 -44.56
N LEU A 49 -15.63 18.59 -45.32
CA LEU A 49 -15.08 17.38 -44.76
C LEU A 49 -13.77 17.62 -43.97
N LYS A 50 -12.87 18.47 -44.50
CA LYS A 50 -11.65 18.87 -43.79
C LYS A 50 -11.98 19.62 -42.49
N LEU A 51 -12.93 20.54 -42.54
CA LEU A 51 -13.36 21.29 -41.36
C LEU A 51 -13.98 20.37 -40.30
N MET A 52 -14.89 19.48 -40.70
CA MET A 52 -15.51 18.49 -39.79
C MET A 52 -14.46 17.57 -39.19
N LYS A 53 -13.51 17.08 -39.99
CA LYS A 53 -12.39 16.26 -39.47
C LYS A 53 -11.58 16.99 -38.39
N ASN A 54 -11.22 18.27 -38.67
CA ASN A 54 -10.43 19.04 -37.70
C ASN A 54 -11.22 19.34 -36.42
N ILE A 55 -12.50 19.66 -36.51
CA ILE A 55 -13.37 19.88 -35.35
C ILE A 55 -13.55 18.59 -34.56
N SER A 56 -13.80 17.45 -35.23
CA SER A 56 -13.98 16.16 -34.59
C SER A 56 -12.72 15.73 -33.87
N VAL A 57 -11.54 15.83 -34.49
CA VAL A 57 -10.26 15.50 -33.86
C VAL A 57 -9.99 16.39 -32.66
N LYS A 58 -10.19 17.69 -32.78
CA LYS A 58 -10.01 18.66 -31.69
C LYS A 58 -10.93 18.36 -30.51
N ASN A 59 -12.21 18.09 -30.79
CA ASN A 59 -13.20 17.76 -29.75
C ASN A 59 -12.87 16.43 -29.07
N SER A 60 -12.50 15.39 -29.85
CA SER A 60 -12.11 14.09 -29.30
C SER A 60 -10.87 14.20 -28.40
N ARG A 61 -9.87 14.99 -28.81
CA ARG A 61 -8.68 15.23 -28.00
C ARG A 61 -9.01 15.99 -26.71
N SER A 62 -9.80 17.06 -26.80
CA SER A 62 -10.23 17.83 -25.63
C SER A 62 -11.06 17.00 -24.64
N LEU A 63 -11.95 16.14 -25.15
CA LEU A 63 -12.71 15.20 -24.33
C LEU A 63 -11.79 14.16 -23.65
N GLY A 64 -10.82 13.62 -24.41
CA GLY A 64 -9.84 12.68 -23.89
C GLY A 64 -8.98 13.30 -22.79
N GLU A 65 -8.45 14.49 -22.99
CA GLU A 65 -7.66 15.22 -22.00
C GLU A 65 -8.49 15.55 -20.74
N THR A 66 -9.73 16.00 -20.92
CA THR A 66 -10.65 16.30 -19.81
C THR A 66 -11.00 15.04 -19.03
N ALA A 67 -11.26 13.93 -19.72
CA ALA A 67 -11.55 12.64 -19.07
C ALA A 67 -10.33 12.11 -18.29
N ALA A 68 -9.13 12.21 -18.87
CA ALA A 68 -7.90 11.82 -18.21
C ALA A 68 -7.66 12.63 -16.92
N GLN A 69 -7.78 13.97 -16.99
CA GLN A 69 -7.63 14.84 -15.82
C GLN A 69 -8.66 14.58 -14.72
N ARG A 70 -9.91 14.31 -15.11
CA ARG A 70 -10.96 13.96 -14.14
C ARG A 70 -10.68 12.61 -13.47
N SER A 71 -10.24 11.62 -14.26
CA SER A 71 -9.87 10.31 -13.74
C SER A 71 -8.68 10.40 -12.79
N GLU A 72 -7.64 11.14 -13.13
CA GLU A 72 -6.48 11.38 -12.28
C GLU A 72 -6.88 12.00 -10.94
N LYS A 73 -7.66 13.08 -10.95
CA LYS A 73 -8.16 13.73 -9.74
C LYS A 73 -9.05 12.81 -8.90
N ALA A 74 -9.90 12.02 -9.56
CA ALA A 74 -10.75 11.05 -8.85
C ALA A 74 -9.92 9.96 -8.18
N LEU A 75 -8.92 9.42 -8.87
CA LEU A 75 -7.99 8.43 -8.31
C LEU A 75 -7.16 9.00 -7.16
N GLU A 76 -6.65 10.23 -7.30
CA GLU A 76 -5.93 10.90 -6.22
C GLU A 76 -6.80 11.10 -4.98
N HIS A 77 -8.04 11.54 -5.16
CA HIS A 77 -9.00 11.72 -4.07
C HIS A 77 -9.32 10.38 -3.39
N MET A 78 -9.62 9.34 -4.18
CA MET A 78 -9.89 8.00 -3.65
C MET A 78 -8.68 7.43 -2.88
N ALA A 79 -7.47 7.58 -3.41
CA ALA A 79 -6.26 7.13 -2.75
C ALA A 79 -6.04 7.86 -1.41
N LYS A 80 -6.24 9.18 -1.38
CA LYS A 80 -6.14 9.96 -0.13
C LYS A 80 -7.19 9.54 0.90
N GLU A 81 -8.43 9.35 0.49
CA GLU A 81 -9.50 8.90 1.38
C GLU A 81 -9.23 7.49 1.94
N GLN A 82 -8.78 6.59 1.07
CA GLN A 82 -8.43 5.23 1.48
C GLN A 82 -7.27 5.21 2.46
N LEU A 83 -6.20 5.97 2.20
CA LEU A 83 -5.07 6.12 3.11
C LEU A 83 -5.48 6.70 4.46
N LEU A 84 -6.34 7.71 4.46
CA LEU A 84 -6.86 8.33 5.69
C LEU A 84 -7.69 7.34 6.50
N THR A 85 -8.54 6.56 5.85
CA THR A 85 -9.37 5.52 6.49
C THR A 85 -8.49 4.45 7.11
N VAL A 86 -7.54 3.88 6.33
CA VAL A 86 -6.60 2.86 6.84
C VAL A 86 -5.77 3.41 8.00
N SER A 87 -5.31 4.66 7.91
CA SER A 87 -4.54 5.29 9.00
C SER A 87 -5.35 5.43 10.28
N LYS A 88 -6.62 5.84 10.17
CA LYS A 88 -7.53 5.94 11.33
C LYS A 88 -7.81 4.57 11.96
N GLU A 89 -8.06 3.56 11.12
CA GLU A 89 -8.29 2.19 11.61
C GLU A 89 -7.05 1.64 12.33
N LYS A 90 -5.86 1.87 11.76
CA LYS A 90 -4.61 1.44 12.40
C LYS A 90 -4.34 2.19 13.70
N ALA A 91 -4.60 3.50 13.75
CA ALA A 91 -4.48 4.28 14.98
C ALA A 91 -5.44 3.76 16.07
N ALA A 92 -6.70 3.53 15.74
CA ALA A 92 -7.69 2.98 16.67
C ALA A 92 -7.28 1.59 17.18
N TYR A 93 -6.78 0.72 16.30
CA TYR A 93 -6.25 -0.59 16.70
C TYR A 93 -5.07 -0.48 17.67
N ILE A 94 -4.14 0.44 17.41
CA ILE A 94 -2.99 0.68 18.29
C ILE A 94 -3.46 1.21 19.64
N ASP A 95 -4.39 2.16 19.67
CA ASP A 95 -4.96 2.70 20.92
C ASP A 95 -5.65 1.61 21.74
N GLU A 96 -6.41 0.72 21.09
CA GLU A 96 -7.05 -0.41 21.76
C GLU A 96 -6.00 -1.33 22.40
N LYS A 97 -4.90 -1.65 21.67
CA LYS A 97 -3.83 -2.48 22.21
C LYS A 97 -3.08 -1.83 23.36
N PHE A 98 -2.85 -0.52 23.32
CA PHE A 98 -2.28 0.21 24.46
C PHE A 98 -3.20 0.21 25.68
N LEU A 99 -4.50 0.32 25.49
CA LEU A 99 -5.47 0.21 26.60
C LEU A 99 -5.45 -1.18 27.24
N GLU A 100 -5.33 -2.22 26.43
CA GLU A 100 -5.19 -3.61 26.90
C GLU A 100 -3.92 -3.78 27.74
N VAL A 101 -2.76 -3.36 27.23
CA VAL A 101 -1.48 -3.41 27.96
C VAL A 101 -1.57 -2.60 29.26
N ARG A 102 -2.13 -1.41 29.22
CA ARG A 102 -2.34 -0.59 30.42
C ARG A 102 -3.19 -1.31 31.47
N SER A 103 -4.22 -2.03 31.05
CA SER A 103 -5.06 -2.83 31.94
C SER A 103 -4.26 -3.96 32.60
N TYR A 104 -3.39 -4.64 31.84
CA TYR A 104 -2.51 -5.68 32.38
C TYR A 104 -1.53 -5.12 33.41
N VAL A 105 -0.83 -4.03 33.08
CA VAL A 105 0.09 -3.35 34.02
C VAL A 105 -0.64 -2.93 35.31
N HIS A 106 -1.84 -2.40 35.17
CA HIS A 106 -2.65 -2.02 36.31
C HIS A 106 -3.04 -3.23 37.18
N GLY A 107 -3.43 -4.34 36.55
CA GLY A 107 -3.75 -5.59 37.23
C GLY A 107 -2.55 -6.16 38.02
N ILE A 108 -1.37 -6.18 37.40
CA ILE A 108 -0.11 -6.61 38.05
C ILE A 108 0.18 -5.71 39.25
N ALA A 109 0.14 -4.38 39.06
CA ALA A 109 0.44 -3.42 40.12
C ALA A 109 -0.54 -3.52 41.29
N GLN A 110 -1.83 -3.71 41.03
CA GLN A 110 -2.83 -3.93 42.07
C GLN A 110 -2.60 -5.23 42.85
N THR A 111 -2.24 -6.31 42.14
CA THR A 111 -1.97 -7.59 42.81
C THR A 111 -0.69 -7.51 43.64
N ALA A 112 0.37 -6.90 43.11
CA ALA A 112 1.57 -6.63 43.89
C ALA A 112 1.26 -5.80 45.15
N LYS A 113 0.49 -4.74 45.04
CA LYS A 113 0.06 -3.94 46.17
C LYS A 113 -0.68 -4.78 47.23
N ARG A 114 -1.59 -5.65 46.86
CA ARG A 114 -2.29 -6.56 47.77
C ARG A 114 -1.35 -7.52 48.49
N ILE A 115 -0.35 -8.03 47.77
CA ILE A 115 0.71 -8.90 48.36
C ILE A 115 1.49 -8.13 49.45
N TYR A 116 1.89 -6.88 49.18
CA TYR A 116 2.57 -6.03 50.16
C TYR A 116 1.69 -5.64 51.35
N GLU A 117 0.42 -5.39 51.14
CA GLU A 117 -0.50 -5.00 52.23
C GLU A 117 -0.94 -6.19 53.09
N ASN A 118 -0.94 -7.42 52.53
CA ASN A 118 -1.44 -8.60 53.19
C ASN A 118 -0.51 -9.83 52.96
N PRO A 119 0.77 -9.75 53.32
CA PRO A 119 1.75 -10.79 52.98
C PRO A 119 1.38 -12.17 53.52
N ASP A 120 0.71 -12.22 54.67
CA ASP A 120 0.31 -13.49 55.32
C ASP A 120 -0.77 -14.27 54.56
N GLN A 121 -1.48 -13.61 53.63
CA GLN A 121 -2.47 -14.27 52.79
C GLN A 121 -1.86 -14.98 51.58
N TYR A 122 -0.60 -14.74 51.30
CA TYR A 122 0.12 -15.30 50.17
C TYR A 122 1.19 -16.27 50.64
N PRO A 123 1.18 -17.51 50.12
CA PRO A 123 2.23 -18.49 50.47
C PRO A 123 3.58 -18.01 49.91
N ASP A 124 4.65 -18.50 50.52
CA ASP A 124 5.96 -18.33 49.92
C ASP A 124 6.07 -19.18 48.66
N ARG A 125 6.41 -18.50 47.56
CA ARG A 125 6.52 -19.12 46.23
C ARG A 125 7.80 -18.68 45.54
N LEU A 126 8.70 -19.67 45.38
CA LEU A 126 9.93 -19.42 44.67
C LEU A 126 9.69 -19.35 43.15
N THR A 127 10.18 -18.27 42.55
CA THR A 127 10.30 -18.20 41.10
C THR A 127 11.61 -18.84 40.68
N PRO A 128 11.64 -19.76 39.69
CA PRO A 128 12.85 -20.43 39.28
C PRO A 128 13.88 -19.44 38.70
N PRO A 129 15.18 -19.74 38.85
CA PRO A 129 16.21 -18.99 38.15
C PRO A 129 16.07 -19.19 36.61
N PRO A 130 16.76 -18.37 35.79
CA PRO A 130 16.77 -18.54 34.34
C PRO A 130 17.20 -19.96 33.95
N ALA A 131 16.40 -20.58 33.07
CA ALA A 131 16.72 -21.88 32.53
C ALA A 131 17.87 -21.79 31.52
N GLU A 132 18.73 -22.81 31.46
CA GLU A 132 19.81 -22.87 30.45
C GLU A 132 19.26 -22.90 29.03
N GLU A 133 18.11 -23.58 28.84
CA GLU A 133 17.35 -23.58 27.59
C GLU A 133 15.87 -23.44 27.93
N SER A 134 15.24 -22.41 27.37
CA SER A 134 13.81 -22.26 27.45
C SER A 134 13.23 -22.16 26.02
N THR A 135 12.37 -23.12 25.70
CA THR A 135 11.52 -23.09 24.51
C THR A 135 10.06 -22.73 24.87
N GLU A 136 9.78 -22.66 26.15
CA GLU A 136 8.45 -22.42 26.70
C GLU A 136 8.44 -21.10 27.47
N LEU A 137 7.28 -20.44 27.43
CA LEU A 137 7.03 -19.23 28.19
C LEU A 137 7.00 -19.57 29.70
N ALA A 138 7.92 -19.03 30.46
CA ALA A 138 8.01 -19.25 31.89
C ALA A 138 8.39 -17.97 32.62
N ALA A 139 7.99 -17.86 33.89
CA ALA A 139 8.48 -16.81 34.76
C ALA A 139 9.87 -17.21 35.33
N GLN A 140 10.79 -16.26 35.33
CA GLN A 140 12.18 -16.42 35.75
C GLN A 140 12.55 -15.32 36.73
N LEU A 141 13.35 -15.65 37.72
CA LEU A 141 13.88 -14.70 38.69
C LEU A 141 15.27 -14.22 38.23
N LEU A 142 15.35 -12.94 37.89
CA LEU A 142 16.59 -12.25 37.56
C LEU A 142 17.05 -11.41 38.75
N TYR A 143 18.34 -11.35 38.98
CA TYR A 143 18.90 -10.64 40.12
C TYR A 143 20.28 -10.06 39.82
N SER A 144 20.55 -8.91 40.48
CA SER A 144 21.86 -8.25 40.41
C SER A 144 22.87 -8.85 41.37
N GLN A 145 22.40 -9.64 42.35
CA GLN A 145 23.25 -10.36 43.37
C GLN A 145 22.63 -11.73 43.64
N ARG A 146 23.44 -12.66 44.17
CA ARG A 146 22.94 -14.00 44.51
C ARG A 146 21.84 -13.93 45.55
N LEU A 147 20.81 -14.77 45.41
CA LEU A 147 19.70 -14.85 46.37
C LEU A 147 20.20 -15.22 47.80
N GLU A 148 21.31 -15.95 47.86
CA GLU A 148 21.96 -16.34 49.13
C GLU A 148 22.50 -15.13 49.90
N ASP A 149 22.93 -14.09 49.17
CA ASP A 149 23.50 -12.87 49.76
C ASP A 149 22.42 -11.84 50.08
N ALA A 150 21.16 -12.11 49.73
CA ALA A 150 20.04 -11.23 50.01
C ALA A 150 19.69 -11.22 51.50
N GLY A 151 19.37 -10.05 52.04
CA GLY A 151 18.87 -9.93 53.41
C GLY A 151 17.52 -10.62 53.60
N ILE A 152 17.17 -10.97 54.83
CA ILE A 152 15.95 -11.71 55.19
C ILE A 152 14.70 -11.03 54.58
N LYS A 153 14.56 -9.71 54.72
CA LYS A 153 13.42 -8.96 54.20
C LYS A 153 13.32 -9.02 52.69
N GLN A 154 14.46 -9.01 51.98
CA GLN A 154 14.48 -9.09 50.54
C GLN A 154 14.06 -10.49 50.06
N ARG A 155 14.49 -11.53 50.74
CA ARG A 155 14.09 -12.92 50.45
C ARG A 155 12.58 -13.11 50.64
N GLU A 156 12.05 -12.62 51.76
CA GLU A 156 10.60 -12.64 52.03
C GLU A 156 9.81 -11.89 50.94
N GLU A 157 10.27 -10.68 50.53
CA GLU A 157 9.69 -9.92 49.46
C GLU A 157 9.61 -10.72 48.14
N ILE A 158 10.71 -11.31 47.73
CA ILE A 158 10.81 -12.10 46.47
C ILE A 158 9.90 -13.32 46.53
N LEU A 159 9.88 -14.05 47.64
CA LEU A 159 9.05 -15.24 47.83
C LEU A 159 7.55 -14.87 47.73
N LYS A 160 7.16 -13.73 48.31
CA LYS A 160 5.78 -13.25 48.20
C LYS A 160 5.41 -12.80 46.80
N LEU A 161 6.30 -12.03 46.12
CA LEU A 161 6.10 -11.59 44.75
C LEU A 161 6.12 -12.74 43.73
N GLY A 162 6.69 -13.89 44.09
CA GLY A 162 6.60 -15.12 43.28
C GLY A 162 5.17 -15.57 42.98
N ASN A 163 4.17 -15.10 43.77
CA ASN A 163 2.75 -15.35 43.47
C ASN A 163 2.25 -14.62 42.19
N LEU A 164 3.03 -13.68 41.66
CA LEU A 164 2.70 -13.00 40.39
C LEU A 164 3.12 -13.78 39.13
N GLN A 165 3.97 -14.82 39.27
CA GLN A 165 4.58 -15.51 38.12
C GLN A 165 3.53 -16.02 37.12
N ASP A 166 2.43 -16.62 37.58
CA ASP A 166 1.39 -17.13 36.68
C ASP A 166 0.65 -16.01 35.94
N MET A 167 0.43 -14.88 36.64
CA MET A 167 -0.18 -13.70 36.02
C MET A 167 0.72 -13.10 34.96
N LEU A 168 2.03 -13.00 35.20
CA LEU A 168 3.00 -12.51 34.23
C LEU A 168 3.04 -13.42 32.99
N VAL A 169 3.10 -14.74 33.19
CA VAL A 169 3.06 -15.73 32.11
C VAL A 169 1.76 -15.60 31.30
N GLN A 170 0.63 -15.53 31.98
CA GLN A 170 -0.67 -15.46 31.33
C GLN A 170 -0.86 -14.17 30.50
N TYR A 171 -0.37 -13.03 31.00
CA TYR A 171 -0.47 -11.77 30.28
C TYR A 171 0.46 -11.72 29.05
N ASN A 172 1.63 -12.34 29.13
CA ASN A 172 2.51 -12.50 27.98
C ASN A 172 1.89 -13.46 26.95
N ALA A 173 1.39 -14.61 27.38
CA ALA A 173 0.80 -15.62 26.50
C ALA A 173 -0.44 -15.12 25.74
N ASN A 174 -1.20 -14.22 26.34
CA ASN A 174 -2.46 -13.71 25.76
C ASN A 174 -2.29 -12.46 24.89
N ASN A 175 -1.08 -11.96 24.71
CA ASN A 175 -0.83 -10.73 23.95
C ASN A 175 0.40 -10.85 23.05
N ASP A 176 0.16 -11.10 21.77
CA ASP A 176 1.23 -11.26 20.76
C ASP A 176 2.10 -10.00 20.54
N MET A 177 1.66 -8.84 21.03
CA MET A 177 2.43 -7.60 20.95
C MET A 177 3.36 -7.38 22.14
N VAL A 178 3.25 -8.20 23.16
CA VAL A 178 4.09 -8.14 24.38
C VAL A 178 5.17 -9.18 24.29
N SER A 179 6.42 -8.75 24.19
CA SER A 179 7.58 -9.67 24.15
C SER A 179 7.92 -10.22 25.52
N SER A 180 7.72 -9.44 26.56
CA SER A 180 7.94 -9.87 27.95
C SER A 180 7.06 -9.11 28.92
N THR A 181 6.75 -9.72 30.08
CA THR A 181 6.08 -9.09 31.20
C THR A 181 6.94 -9.24 32.44
N TYR A 182 7.07 -8.19 33.23
CA TYR A 182 7.92 -8.24 34.40
C TYR A 182 7.44 -7.32 35.53
N ILE A 183 7.92 -7.63 36.74
CA ILE A 183 7.90 -6.75 37.91
C ILE A 183 9.32 -6.65 38.48
N SER A 184 9.73 -5.42 38.77
CA SER A 184 11.04 -5.17 39.42
C SER A 184 10.86 -4.56 40.81
N THR A 185 11.78 -4.86 41.71
CA THR A 185 11.86 -4.30 43.05
C THR A 185 12.97 -3.26 43.15
N LEU A 186 12.90 -2.37 44.11
CA LEU A 186 13.96 -1.40 44.39
C LEU A 186 15.25 -2.10 44.91
N SER A 187 15.17 -3.34 45.35
CA SER A 187 16.28 -4.15 45.78
C SER A 187 17.04 -4.84 44.63
N GLY A 188 16.66 -4.57 43.37
CA GLY A 188 17.35 -5.08 42.19
C GLY A 188 16.94 -6.50 41.77
N TRP A 189 15.76 -6.95 42.16
CA TRP A 189 15.17 -8.22 41.73
C TRP A 189 14.09 -7.98 40.67
N VAL A 190 14.06 -8.90 39.69
CA VAL A 190 13.09 -8.88 38.61
C VAL A 190 12.47 -10.27 38.46
N ILE A 191 11.15 -10.36 38.52
CA ILE A 191 10.43 -11.55 38.08
C ILE A 191 9.90 -11.25 36.67
N GLN A 192 10.35 -12.02 35.70
CA GLN A 192 10.04 -11.79 34.27
C GLN A 192 9.52 -13.06 33.64
N ALA A 193 8.43 -12.92 32.86
CA ALA A 193 7.93 -13.98 31.99
C ALA A 193 8.34 -13.68 30.55
N ASP A 194 9.05 -14.62 29.95
CA ASP A 194 9.61 -14.53 28.60
C ASP A 194 9.88 -15.94 28.03
N TYR A 195 10.10 -16.01 26.72
CA TYR A 195 10.59 -17.19 26.00
C TYR A 195 12.13 -17.28 25.99
N ILE A 196 12.82 -16.25 26.47
CA ILE A 196 14.28 -16.16 26.41
C ILE A 196 14.90 -16.80 27.65
N ALA A 197 15.86 -17.72 27.44
CA ALA A 197 16.75 -18.21 28.52
C ALA A 197 17.82 -17.14 28.74
N TYR A 198 17.74 -16.41 29.86
CA TYR A 198 18.68 -15.33 30.18
C TYR A 198 20.10 -15.82 30.49
N SER A 199 20.25 -17.06 30.92
CA SER A 199 21.58 -17.73 31.07
C SER A 199 22.42 -17.67 29.78
N LYS A 200 21.79 -17.68 28.59
CA LYS A 200 22.49 -17.55 27.31
C LYS A 200 23.00 -16.14 27.01
N PHE A 201 22.50 -15.12 27.69
CA PHE A 201 23.02 -13.75 27.55
C PHE A 201 24.34 -13.58 28.31
N GLU A 202 24.50 -14.22 29.44
CA GLU A 202 25.76 -14.20 30.23
C GLU A 202 26.90 -14.87 29.46
N GLU A 203 26.65 -16.03 28.82
CA GLU A 203 27.66 -16.72 28.00
C GLU A 203 28.14 -15.89 26.79
N LYS A 204 27.32 -15.00 26.25
CA LYS A 204 27.65 -14.11 25.12
C LYS A 204 28.30 -12.79 25.53
N GLY A 205 28.63 -12.62 26.81
CA GLY A 205 29.20 -11.37 27.33
C GLY A 205 28.25 -10.21 27.40
N GLY A 206 26.96 -10.45 27.20
CA GLY A 206 25.89 -9.51 27.43
C GLY A 206 25.36 -9.70 28.84
N ALA A 207 26.04 -9.21 29.86
CA ALA A 207 25.38 -9.01 31.15
C ALA A 207 24.15 -8.13 30.89
N PRO A 208 22.99 -8.47 31.48
CA PRO A 208 21.85 -7.55 31.41
C PRO A 208 22.30 -6.21 32.02
N SER A 209 22.65 -5.27 31.13
CA SER A 209 23.21 -3.95 31.51
C SER A 209 22.18 -3.05 32.19
N TYR A 210 21.01 -3.58 32.49
CA TYR A 210 19.87 -2.90 33.11
C TYR A 210 19.54 -3.45 34.51
N LEU A 211 20.39 -4.32 35.05
CA LEU A 211 20.32 -4.77 36.45
C LEU A 211 21.33 -4.05 37.30
#